data_742cfa6fa08c0e65db8e420801c423d5
#
_entry.id   742cfa6fa08c0e65db8e420801c423d5
#
_cell.length_a   1.000
_cell.length_b   1.000
_cell.length_c   1.000
_cell.angle_alpha   90.00
_cell.angle_beta   90.00
_cell.angle_gamma   90.00
#
_symmetry.space_group_name_H-M   'P 1'
#
loop_
_entity.id
_entity.type
_entity.pdbx_description
1 polymer ?
#
loop_
_entity_poly.entity_id
_entity_poly.type
_entity_poly.pdbx_seq_one_letter_code
_entity_poly.pdbx_strand_id
1 'polypeptide(L)'
;MKARRQIAVVTGGRKGIGLGIARALAKGGFDLAITGIEKEAPTAVLEELEAAGGRAIYRQSDLAVLSAHAATVDAISAALGEIDCLVNNAGIGAVTRGDFLDLAPENFDRIIDVNLRGTVFFTQAVVRSMLAAKTSLAPRSVINITSVSAALSSPERLDYCISKAGLSAFSQGLALRLAETGIAVFEVRPGIIRTDMTAQVSEKYDALIERGLVPMKRWGEAGDVGSIVAALAKGGFGFATGSVIPADGGLGIGRL
;
A
#
# COMPACT_ATOMS: atom_id res chain seq x y z
N MET A 1 4.27 33.08 0.43
CA MET A 1 5.09 31.89 0.68
C MET A 1 4.54 30.73 -0.13
N LYS A 2 5.37 30.00 -0.90
CA LYS A 2 4.91 28.73 -1.53
C LYS A 2 4.55 27.74 -0.41
N ALA A 3 3.37 27.15 -0.49
CA ALA A 3 2.98 26.09 0.45
C ALA A 3 4.01 24.95 0.42
N ARG A 4 4.33 24.37 1.57
CA ARG A 4 5.18 23.16 1.70
C ARG A 4 4.57 22.02 0.87
N ARG A 5 5.41 21.30 0.13
CA ARG A 5 4.97 20.03 -0.48
C ARG A 5 4.63 19.03 0.61
N GLN A 6 3.54 18.29 0.41
CA GLN A 6 3.20 17.18 1.30
C GLN A 6 4.20 16.04 1.12
N ILE A 7 4.44 15.29 2.17
CA ILE A 7 5.39 14.17 2.18
C ILE A 7 4.62 12.87 2.28
N ALA A 8 4.86 11.96 1.33
CA ALA A 8 4.28 10.63 1.35
C ALA A 8 5.36 9.55 1.48
N VAL A 9 5.05 8.55 2.30
CA VAL A 9 5.84 7.32 2.44
C VAL A 9 5.11 6.19 1.73
N VAL A 10 5.78 5.50 0.80
CA VAL A 10 5.22 4.34 0.08
C VAL A 10 6.08 3.11 0.38
N THR A 11 5.53 2.16 1.15
CA THR A 11 6.25 0.91 1.40
C THR A 11 6.21 0.01 0.16
N GLY A 12 7.36 -0.59 -0.20
CA GLY A 12 7.46 -1.38 -1.44
C GLY A 12 7.32 -0.55 -2.71
N GLY A 13 7.82 0.69 -2.71
CA GLY A 13 7.64 1.68 -3.80
C GLY A 13 8.52 1.48 -5.03
N ARG A 14 9.39 0.46 -5.08
CA ARG A 14 10.37 0.27 -6.17
C ARG A 14 9.78 -0.26 -7.47
N LYS A 15 8.68 -1.03 -7.41
CA LYS A 15 8.10 -1.75 -8.55
C LYS A 15 6.59 -1.98 -8.39
N GLY A 16 5.97 -2.49 -9.44
CA GLY A 16 4.57 -2.92 -9.43
C GLY A 16 3.61 -1.82 -8.97
N ILE A 17 2.63 -2.18 -8.16
CA ILE A 17 1.61 -1.26 -7.64
C ILE A 17 2.26 -0.10 -6.87
N GLY A 18 3.25 -0.38 -6.02
CA GLY A 18 3.93 0.63 -5.22
C GLY A 18 4.61 1.71 -6.07
N LEU A 19 5.24 1.33 -7.17
CA LEU A 19 5.83 2.29 -8.11
C LEU A 19 4.75 3.11 -8.83
N GLY A 20 3.65 2.47 -9.25
CA GLY A 20 2.51 3.19 -9.83
C GLY A 20 1.92 4.23 -8.88
N ILE A 21 1.82 3.89 -7.59
CA ILE A 21 1.40 4.80 -6.53
C ILE A 21 2.41 5.95 -6.36
N ALA A 22 3.71 5.64 -6.26
CA ALA A 22 4.77 6.64 -6.12
C ALA A 22 4.76 7.64 -7.28
N ARG A 23 4.62 7.16 -8.53
CA ARG A 23 4.47 8.01 -9.74
C ARG A 23 3.27 8.95 -9.67
N ALA A 24 2.12 8.42 -9.25
CA ALA A 24 0.90 9.22 -9.14
C ALA A 24 1.00 10.30 -8.06
N LEU A 25 1.60 9.98 -6.92
CA LEU A 25 1.85 10.92 -5.83
C LEU A 25 2.88 11.99 -6.23
N ALA A 26 3.99 11.62 -6.91
CA ALA A 26 4.97 12.58 -7.43
C ALA A 26 4.31 13.60 -8.37
N LYS A 27 3.52 13.13 -9.35
CA LYS A 27 2.71 13.98 -10.24
C LYS A 27 1.67 14.80 -9.48
N GLY A 28 1.19 14.27 -8.35
CA GLY A 28 0.26 14.94 -7.44
C GLY A 28 0.88 16.07 -6.61
N GLY A 29 2.21 16.23 -6.66
CA GLY A 29 2.93 17.29 -5.97
C GLY A 29 3.50 16.89 -4.61
N PHE A 30 3.65 15.60 -4.32
CA PHE A 30 4.27 15.11 -3.08
C PHE A 30 5.79 15.00 -3.21
N ASP A 31 6.50 15.22 -2.11
CA ASP A 31 7.85 14.69 -1.86
C ASP A 31 7.70 13.24 -1.37
N LEU A 32 8.60 12.36 -1.76
CA LEU A 32 8.42 10.92 -1.60
C LEU A 32 9.56 10.25 -0.82
N ALA A 33 9.20 9.40 0.12
CA ALA A 33 10.06 8.34 0.60
C ALA A 33 9.50 7.00 0.12
N ILE A 34 10.27 6.24 -0.66
CA ILE A 34 9.94 4.87 -1.00
C ILE A 34 10.80 3.91 -0.18
N THR A 35 10.23 2.78 0.25
CA THR A 35 11.00 1.75 0.96
C THR A 35 11.02 0.42 0.22
N GLY A 36 11.97 -0.42 0.55
CA GLY A 36 12.12 -1.78 0.03
C GLY A 36 13.17 -2.55 0.83
N ILE A 37 13.29 -3.85 0.59
CA ILE A 37 14.22 -4.73 1.30
C ILE A 37 15.64 -4.68 0.74
N GLU A 38 15.80 -4.22 -0.47
CA GLU A 38 17.08 -4.19 -1.15
C GLU A 38 18.01 -3.13 -0.55
N LYS A 39 19.31 -3.42 -0.46
CA LYS A 39 20.30 -2.49 0.08
C LYS A 39 20.52 -1.29 -0.84
N GLU A 40 20.50 -1.54 -2.15
CA GLU A 40 20.80 -0.53 -3.15
C GLU A 40 19.55 0.30 -3.47
N ALA A 41 19.73 1.60 -3.48
CA ALA A 41 18.68 2.53 -3.90
C ALA A 41 18.39 2.37 -5.40
N PRO A 42 17.12 2.40 -5.81
CA PRO A 42 16.75 2.32 -7.22
C PRO A 42 16.93 3.69 -7.90
N THR A 43 18.16 4.05 -8.25
CA THR A 43 18.54 5.39 -8.75
C THR A 43 17.64 5.85 -9.90
N ALA A 44 17.45 5.01 -10.92
CA ALA A 44 16.61 5.38 -12.07
C ALA A 44 15.14 5.66 -11.66
N VAL A 45 14.62 4.94 -10.66
CA VAL A 45 13.27 5.20 -10.13
C VAL A 45 13.23 6.53 -9.38
N LEU A 46 14.25 6.84 -8.58
CA LEU A 46 14.31 8.10 -7.85
C LEU A 46 14.40 9.29 -8.82
N GLU A 47 15.26 9.22 -9.82
CA GLU A 47 15.38 10.24 -10.87
C GLU A 47 14.04 10.46 -11.61
N GLU A 48 13.34 9.38 -11.95
CA GLU A 48 12.01 9.45 -12.56
C GLU A 48 11.01 10.19 -11.66
N LEU A 49 10.97 9.86 -10.36
CA LEU A 49 10.07 10.48 -9.40
C LEU A 49 10.39 11.98 -9.19
N GLU A 50 11.69 12.32 -9.16
CA GLU A 50 12.16 13.70 -9.03
C GLU A 50 11.88 14.54 -10.26
N ALA A 51 11.84 13.94 -11.46
CA ALA A 51 11.47 14.62 -12.70
C ALA A 51 10.04 15.22 -12.65
N ALA A 52 9.18 14.78 -11.73
CA ALA A 52 7.89 15.40 -11.44
C ALA A 52 8.00 16.68 -10.57
N GLY A 53 9.21 17.11 -10.23
CA GLY A 53 9.53 18.38 -9.57
C GLY A 53 9.51 18.34 -8.03
N GLY A 54 9.49 17.16 -7.41
CA GLY A 54 9.63 16.95 -5.97
C GLY A 54 10.97 16.33 -5.60
N ARG A 55 11.13 16.02 -4.32
CA ARG A 55 12.25 15.21 -3.82
C ARG A 55 11.81 13.75 -3.72
N ALA A 56 12.72 12.82 -4.01
CA ALA A 56 12.49 11.39 -3.79
C ALA A 56 13.68 10.76 -3.07
N ILE A 57 13.42 10.01 -2.02
CA ILE A 57 14.45 9.26 -1.30
C ILE A 57 14.07 7.78 -1.20
N TYR A 58 15.07 6.94 -1.06
CA TYR A 58 14.92 5.54 -0.74
C TYR A 58 15.44 5.24 0.67
N ARG A 59 14.73 4.36 1.38
CA ARG A 59 15.20 3.78 2.64
C ARG A 59 15.02 2.27 2.60
N GLN A 60 16.10 1.55 2.85
CA GLN A 60 15.99 0.11 3.06
C GLN A 60 15.14 -0.15 4.31
N SER A 61 14.12 -0.98 4.20
CA SER A 61 13.26 -1.35 5.31
C SER A 61 12.60 -2.70 5.03
N ASP A 62 12.90 -3.68 5.87
CA ASP A 62 12.16 -4.95 5.94
C ASP A 62 11.09 -4.82 7.01
N LEU A 63 9.81 -4.92 6.62
CA LEU A 63 8.69 -4.80 7.55
C LEU A 63 8.70 -5.90 8.63
N ALA A 64 9.29 -7.05 8.38
CA ALA A 64 9.41 -8.12 9.37
C ALA A 64 10.39 -7.76 10.51
N VAL A 65 11.27 -6.77 10.32
CA VAL A 65 12.26 -6.32 11.31
C VAL A 65 11.72 -5.14 12.12
N LEU A 66 10.86 -5.42 13.09
CA LEU A 66 10.14 -4.39 13.87
C LEU A 66 11.06 -3.38 14.56
N SER A 67 12.22 -3.83 15.04
CA SER A 67 13.18 -2.97 15.75
C SER A 67 13.76 -1.84 14.90
N ALA A 68 13.69 -1.96 13.55
CA ALA A 68 14.19 -0.96 12.62
C ALA A 68 13.15 0.14 12.28
N HIS A 69 11.88 -0.06 12.60
CA HIS A 69 10.80 0.82 12.13
C HIS A 69 10.95 2.27 12.60
N ALA A 70 11.20 2.47 13.90
CA ALA A 70 11.37 3.82 14.46
C ALA A 70 12.52 4.56 13.78
N ALA A 71 13.69 3.94 13.67
CA ALA A 71 14.85 4.54 13.02
C ALA A 71 14.61 4.84 11.54
N THR A 72 13.85 3.99 10.83
CA THR A 72 13.46 4.25 9.44
C THR A 72 12.58 5.50 9.33
N VAL A 73 11.57 5.64 10.20
CA VAL A 73 10.66 6.79 10.22
C VAL A 73 11.41 8.08 10.57
N ASP A 74 12.29 8.03 11.57
CA ASP A 74 13.11 9.17 11.98
C ASP A 74 14.04 9.62 10.84
N ALA A 75 14.68 8.70 10.14
CA ALA A 75 15.54 9.01 9.00
C ALA A 75 14.76 9.63 7.81
N ILE A 76 13.53 9.19 7.58
CA ILE A 76 12.63 9.80 6.58
C ILE A 76 12.27 11.22 7.00
N SER A 77 11.85 11.39 8.25
CA SER A 77 11.44 12.70 8.78
C SER A 77 12.61 13.69 8.81
N ALA A 78 13.82 13.24 9.13
CA ALA A 78 15.02 14.08 9.09
C ALA A 78 15.36 14.55 7.67
N ALA A 79 15.15 13.70 6.66
CA ALA A 79 15.49 14.01 5.26
C ALA A 79 14.44 14.88 4.56
N LEU A 80 13.16 14.62 4.79
CA LEU A 80 12.07 15.25 4.05
C LEU A 80 11.23 16.21 4.91
N GLY A 81 11.06 15.94 6.18
CA GLY A 81 10.19 16.66 7.12
C GLY A 81 9.01 15.82 7.60
N GLU A 82 7.98 16.48 8.13
CA GLU A 82 6.78 15.82 8.71
C GLU A 82 6.01 15.03 7.67
N ILE A 83 5.75 13.76 7.96
CA ILE A 83 5.03 12.83 7.08
C ILE A 83 3.53 13.18 7.07
N ASP A 84 2.95 13.36 5.89
CA ASP A 84 1.53 13.67 5.70
C ASP A 84 0.73 12.45 5.22
N CYS A 85 1.34 11.54 4.47
CA CYS A 85 0.67 10.36 3.94
C CYS A 85 1.53 9.11 4.12
N LEU A 86 0.94 8.04 4.65
CA LEU A 86 1.53 6.70 4.63
C LEU A 86 0.72 5.82 3.69
N VAL A 87 1.40 5.18 2.74
CA VAL A 87 0.83 4.14 1.90
C VAL A 87 1.46 2.80 2.24
N ASN A 88 0.73 1.96 2.93
CA ASN A 88 1.10 0.59 3.23
C ASN A 88 0.82 -0.30 2.02
N ASN A 89 1.81 -0.44 1.15
CA ASN A 89 1.70 -1.23 -0.08
C ASN A 89 2.58 -2.49 -0.04
N ALA A 90 3.71 -2.48 0.68
CA ALA A 90 4.59 -3.63 0.74
C ALA A 90 3.86 -4.89 1.21
N GLY A 91 4.15 -6.00 0.55
CA GLY A 91 3.58 -7.30 0.87
C GLY A 91 4.07 -8.37 -0.09
N ILE A 92 3.94 -9.61 0.32
CA ILE A 92 4.28 -10.80 -0.46
C ILE A 92 3.03 -11.61 -0.77
N GLY A 93 3.05 -12.34 -1.87
CA GLY A 93 2.04 -13.36 -2.18
C GLY A 93 2.22 -14.62 -1.34
N ALA A 94 1.30 -15.59 -1.48
CA ALA A 94 1.49 -16.91 -0.89
C ALA A 94 2.84 -17.51 -1.33
N VAL A 95 3.64 -17.95 -0.36
CA VAL A 95 4.96 -18.56 -0.61
C VAL A 95 4.80 -19.83 -1.43
N THR A 96 3.83 -20.65 -1.02
CA THR A 96 3.40 -21.85 -1.74
C THR A 96 1.90 -21.77 -1.93
N ARG A 97 1.43 -22.12 -3.13
CA ARG A 97 0.00 -22.26 -3.41
C ARG A 97 -0.35 -23.74 -3.41
N GLY A 98 -1.48 -24.10 -2.81
CA GLY A 98 -1.89 -25.50 -2.77
C GLY A 98 -2.99 -25.76 -1.77
N ASP A 99 -3.14 -27.03 -1.39
CA ASP A 99 -4.10 -27.46 -0.39
C ASP A 99 -3.71 -26.91 0.99
N PHE A 100 -4.70 -26.50 1.75
CA PHE A 100 -4.52 -26.04 3.13
C PHE A 100 -3.85 -27.09 4.03
N LEU A 101 -4.11 -28.36 3.78
CA LEU A 101 -3.52 -29.45 4.57
C LEU A 101 -2.00 -29.55 4.41
N ASP A 102 -1.45 -28.98 3.35
CA ASP A 102 0.00 -28.93 3.07
C ASP A 102 0.64 -27.57 3.44
N LEU A 103 -0.14 -26.65 4.04
CA LEU A 103 0.37 -25.34 4.42
C LEU A 103 1.40 -25.45 5.55
N ALA A 104 2.66 -25.14 5.25
CA ALA A 104 3.73 -25.11 6.23
C ALA A 104 3.60 -23.91 7.18
N PRO A 105 3.76 -24.09 8.52
CA PRO A 105 3.70 -23.01 9.49
C PRO A 105 4.65 -21.85 9.17
N GLU A 106 5.84 -22.12 8.67
CA GLU A 106 6.87 -21.14 8.34
C GLU A 106 6.42 -20.22 7.18
N ASN A 107 5.66 -20.77 6.23
CA ASN A 107 5.08 -19.98 5.13
C ASN A 107 3.97 -19.07 5.64
N PHE A 108 3.14 -19.57 6.53
CA PHE A 108 2.10 -18.78 7.21
C PHE A 108 2.73 -17.64 8.01
N ASP A 109 3.70 -17.94 8.87
CA ASP A 109 4.39 -16.95 9.70
C ASP A 109 5.04 -15.87 8.84
N ARG A 110 5.73 -16.26 7.76
CA ARG A 110 6.35 -15.30 6.84
C ARG A 110 5.36 -14.30 6.24
N ILE A 111 4.20 -14.77 5.82
CA ILE A 111 3.16 -13.90 5.25
C ILE A 111 2.58 -12.98 6.31
N ILE A 112 2.28 -13.50 7.48
CA ILE A 112 1.74 -12.71 8.60
C ILE A 112 2.77 -11.67 9.06
N ASP A 113 4.03 -12.04 9.18
CA ASP A 113 5.09 -11.14 9.62
C ASP A 113 5.27 -9.95 8.66
N VAL A 114 5.21 -10.17 7.35
CA VAL A 114 5.38 -9.09 6.37
C VAL A 114 4.08 -8.33 6.15
N ASN A 115 3.00 -9.05 5.76
CA ASN A 115 1.79 -8.41 5.26
C ASN A 115 0.92 -7.77 6.35
N LEU A 116 0.98 -8.32 7.56
CA LEU A 116 0.11 -7.87 8.66
C LEU A 116 0.93 -7.30 9.81
N ARG A 117 1.68 -8.13 10.53
CA ARG A 117 2.40 -7.71 11.73
C ARG A 117 3.35 -6.54 11.46
N GLY A 118 4.21 -6.66 10.45
CA GLY A 118 5.15 -5.60 10.08
C GLY A 118 4.43 -4.33 9.64
N THR A 119 3.39 -4.45 8.84
CA THR A 119 2.56 -3.32 8.40
C THR A 119 1.90 -2.59 9.57
N VAL A 120 1.33 -3.32 10.53
CA VAL A 120 0.69 -2.74 11.74
C VAL A 120 1.71 -1.93 12.54
N PHE A 121 2.88 -2.50 12.82
CA PHE A 121 3.88 -1.83 13.67
C PHE A 121 4.64 -0.72 12.94
N PHE A 122 4.84 -0.83 11.63
CA PHE A 122 5.36 0.29 10.84
C PHE A 122 4.36 1.46 10.83
N THR A 123 3.07 1.17 10.64
CA THR A 123 2.01 2.18 10.76
C THR A 123 2.01 2.83 12.12
N GLN A 124 2.18 2.07 13.20
CA GLN A 124 2.26 2.62 14.57
C GLN A 124 3.41 3.63 14.69
N ALA A 125 4.59 3.31 14.16
CA ALA A 125 5.74 4.21 14.19
C ALA A 125 5.47 5.51 13.42
N VAL A 126 4.91 5.40 12.20
CA VAL A 126 4.57 6.58 11.38
C VAL A 126 3.47 7.42 12.03
N VAL A 127 2.41 6.80 12.54
CA VAL A 127 1.30 7.52 13.20
C VAL A 127 1.79 8.24 14.46
N ARG A 128 2.69 7.65 15.24
CA ARG A 128 3.33 8.37 16.38
C ARG A 128 4.08 9.62 15.90
N SER A 129 4.83 9.53 14.81
CA SER A 129 5.51 10.67 14.20
C SER A 129 4.51 11.72 13.71
N MET A 130 3.42 11.31 13.02
CA MET A 130 2.37 12.22 12.57
C MET A 130 1.69 12.95 13.74
N LEU A 131 1.39 12.27 14.83
CA LEU A 131 0.73 12.86 16.02
C LEU A 131 1.66 13.80 16.80
N ALA A 132 2.96 13.56 16.77
CA ALA A 132 3.96 14.43 17.40
C ALA A 132 4.23 15.70 16.57
N ALA A 133 3.90 15.72 15.29
CA ALA A 133 4.09 16.86 14.39
C ALA A 133 3.20 18.03 14.80
N LYS A 134 3.80 19.22 14.97
CA LYS A 134 3.12 20.41 15.51
C LYS A 134 2.79 21.45 14.44
N THR A 135 3.38 21.35 13.25
CA THR A 135 3.38 22.43 12.27
C THR A 135 2.59 22.13 11.01
N SER A 136 2.26 20.87 10.74
CA SER A 136 1.53 20.52 9.53
C SER A 136 0.04 20.85 9.63
N LEU A 137 -0.41 21.80 8.81
CA LEU A 137 -1.83 22.06 8.52
C LEU A 137 -2.31 21.28 7.28
N ALA A 138 -1.44 20.50 6.66
CA ALA A 138 -1.79 19.68 5.50
C ALA A 138 -2.69 18.52 5.90
N PRO A 139 -3.61 18.08 5.03
CA PRO A 139 -4.37 16.86 5.22
C PRO A 139 -3.44 15.66 5.45
N ARG A 140 -3.77 14.80 6.40
CA ARG A 140 -2.99 13.59 6.70
C ARG A 140 -3.81 12.34 6.47
N SER A 141 -3.14 11.28 6.00
CA SER A 141 -3.80 10.02 5.72
C SER A 141 -2.90 8.79 5.89
N VAL A 142 -3.53 7.66 6.21
CA VAL A 142 -2.97 6.31 6.10
C VAL A 142 -3.80 5.55 5.09
N ILE A 143 -3.16 5.00 4.06
CA ILE A 143 -3.82 4.26 2.99
C ILE A 143 -3.26 2.84 2.95
N ASN A 144 -4.09 1.85 3.24
CA ASN A 144 -3.70 0.46 3.26
C ASN A 144 -4.07 -0.21 1.93
N ILE A 145 -3.07 -0.77 1.24
CA ILE A 145 -3.29 -1.57 0.03
C ILE A 145 -3.49 -3.02 0.45
N THR A 146 -4.75 -3.42 0.48
CA THR A 146 -5.12 -4.79 0.81
C THR A 146 -5.21 -5.66 -0.46
N SER A 147 -6.34 -6.20 -0.79
CA SER A 147 -6.63 -7.00 -2.00
C SER A 147 -8.11 -7.33 -2.04
N VAL A 148 -8.66 -7.68 -3.19
CA VAL A 148 -9.94 -8.39 -3.27
C VAL A 148 -9.95 -9.65 -2.39
N SER A 149 -8.78 -10.25 -2.15
CA SER A 149 -8.60 -11.40 -1.25
C SER A 149 -8.87 -11.09 0.23
N ALA A 150 -9.09 -9.83 0.62
CA ALA A 150 -9.59 -9.47 1.93
C ALA A 150 -11.08 -9.82 2.12
N ALA A 151 -11.83 -10.00 1.02
CA ALA A 151 -13.26 -10.30 1.02
C ALA A 151 -13.61 -11.55 0.18
N LEU A 152 -12.80 -11.87 -0.84
CA LEU A 152 -12.99 -13.04 -1.69
C LEU A 152 -11.93 -14.08 -1.34
N SER A 153 -12.38 -15.23 -0.85
CA SER A 153 -11.46 -16.32 -0.45
C SER A 153 -10.90 -17.07 -1.66
N SER A 154 -9.65 -17.49 -1.55
CA SER A 154 -8.99 -18.41 -2.47
C SER A 154 -8.43 -19.59 -1.69
N PRO A 155 -8.96 -20.82 -1.88
CA PRO A 155 -8.52 -21.99 -1.12
C PRO A 155 -7.02 -22.28 -1.23
N GLU A 156 -6.43 -21.97 -2.40
CA GLU A 156 -5.00 -22.19 -2.67
C GLU A 156 -4.07 -21.16 -2.01
N ARG A 157 -4.59 -20.19 -1.25
CA ARG A 157 -3.83 -19.06 -0.67
C ARG A 157 -4.48 -18.54 0.61
N LEU A 158 -4.89 -19.42 1.50
CA LEU A 158 -5.62 -19.03 2.72
C LEU A 158 -4.79 -18.11 3.61
N ASP A 159 -3.49 -18.36 3.74
CA ASP A 159 -2.52 -17.52 4.45
C ASP A 159 -2.53 -16.06 3.97
N TYR A 160 -2.48 -15.88 2.65
CA TYR A 160 -2.56 -14.55 2.04
C TYR A 160 -3.93 -13.90 2.28
N CYS A 161 -5.03 -14.64 2.11
CA CYS A 161 -6.38 -14.13 2.37
C CYS A 161 -6.52 -13.69 3.84
N ILE A 162 -6.04 -14.49 4.79
CA ILE A 162 -6.03 -14.17 6.22
C ILE A 162 -5.25 -12.89 6.48
N SER A 163 -4.04 -12.75 5.90
CA SER A 163 -3.22 -11.55 6.08
C SER A 163 -3.93 -10.28 5.57
N LYS A 164 -4.61 -10.36 4.43
CA LYS A 164 -5.30 -9.22 3.82
C LYS A 164 -6.64 -8.90 4.52
N ALA A 165 -7.35 -9.90 5.00
CA ALA A 165 -8.53 -9.73 5.85
C ALA A 165 -8.17 -9.10 7.21
N GLY A 166 -7.08 -9.55 7.83
CA GLY A 166 -6.54 -8.94 9.05
C GLY A 166 -6.15 -7.48 8.86
N LEU A 167 -5.50 -7.15 7.73
CA LEU A 167 -5.15 -5.77 7.39
C LEU A 167 -6.40 -4.90 7.13
N SER A 168 -7.47 -5.47 6.57
CA SER A 168 -8.76 -4.80 6.42
C SER A 168 -9.39 -4.48 7.78
N ALA A 169 -9.43 -5.43 8.69
CA ALA A 169 -9.92 -5.21 10.06
C ALA A 169 -9.07 -4.15 10.80
N PHE A 170 -7.74 -4.20 10.65
CA PHE A 170 -6.85 -3.18 11.18
C PHE A 170 -7.17 -1.79 10.63
N SER A 171 -7.45 -1.66 9.34
CA SER A 171 -7.79 -0.38 8.71
C SER A 171 -9.03 0.26 9.36
N GLN A 172 -10.06 -0.53 9.62
CA GLN A 172 -11.30 -0.07 10.27
C GLN A 172 -11.03 0.37 11.72
N GLY A 173 -10.34 -0.45 12.50
CA GLY A 173 -9.99 -0.12 13.88
C GLY A 173 -9.10 1.14 13.96
N LEU A 174 -8.16 1.29 13.04
CA LEU A 174 -7.30 2.47 12.97
C LEU A 174 -8.09 3.74 12.60
N ALA A 175 -9.06 3.64 11.68
CA ALA A 175 -9.93 4.76 11.32
C ALA A 175 -10.69 5.29 12.54
N LEU A 176 -11.28 4.39 13.33
CA LEU A 176 -11.97 4.75 14.58
C LEU A 176 -11.00 5.39 15.58
N ARG A 177 -9.80 4.83 15.76
CA ARG A 177 -8.79 5.36 16.68
C ARG A 177 -8.30 6.76 16.32
N LEU A 178 -8.25 7.08 15.02
CA LEU A 178 -7.69 8.34 14.51
C LEU A 178 -8.76 9.39 14.16
N ALA A 179 -10.04 9.09 14.31
CA ALA A 179 -11.15 9.94 13.86
C ALA A 179 -11.06 11.39 14.34
N GLU A 180 -10.64 11.61 15.59
CA GLU A 180 -10.53 12.94 16.19
C GLU A 180 -9.18 13.61 15.95
N THR A 181 -8.24 12.96 15.27
CA THR A 181 -6.86 13.46 15.11
C THR A 181 -6.61 14.19 13.78
N GLY A 182 -7.60 14.21 12.90
CA GLY A 182 -7.46 14.76 11.54
C GLY A 182 -6.63 13.88 10.60
N ILE A 183 -6.34 12.63 10.97
CA ILE A 183 -5.67 11.64 10.11
C ILE A 183 -6.74 10.70 9.56
N ALA A 184 -7.02 10.79 8.25
CA ALA A 184 -7.97 9.90 7.60
C ALA A 184 -7.32 8.52 7.30
N VAL A 185 -8.11 7.45 7.36
CA VAL A 185 -7.65 6.09 7.03
C VAL A 185 -8.50 5.53 5.92
N PHE A 186 -7.86 4.97 4.90
CA PHE A 186 -8.53 4.36 3.76
C PHE A 186 -7.97 2.98 3.48
N GLU A 187 -8.80 2.13 2.93
CA GLU A 187 -8.41 0.85 2.36
C GLU A 187 -8.65 0.87 0.86
N VAL A 188 -7.63 0.50 0.07
CA VAL A 188 -7.77 0.25 -1.36
C VAL A 188 -7.61 -1.24 -1.61
N ARG A 189 -8.56 -1.86 -2.33
CA ARG A 189 -8.59 -3.29 -2.65
C ARG A 189 -8.29 -3.52 -4.14
N PRO A 190 -7.03 -3.71 -4.55
CA PRO A 190 -6.72 -4.08 -5.92
C PRO A 190 -7.31 -5.45 -6.27
N GLY A 191 -7.79 -5.57 -7.52
CA GLY A 191 -8.16 -6.84 -8.13
C GLY A 191 -6.97 -7.52 -8.80
N ILE A 192 -7.16 -7.90 -10.07
CA ILE A 192 -6.13 -8.52 -10.91
C ILE A 192 -5.34 -7.40 -11.60
N ILE A 193 -4.17 -7.09 -11.05
CA ILE A 193 -3.28 -6.02 -11.53
C ILE A 193 -2.06 -6.63 -12.21
N ARG A 194 -1.67 -6.10 -13.37
CA ARG A 194 -0.46 -6.52 -14.10
C ARG A 194 0.78 -6.06 -13.34
N THR A 195 1.54 -7.03 -12.84
CA THR A 195 2.80 -6.82 -12.09
C THR A 195 3.69 -8.05 -12.23
N ASP A 196 4.95 -7.96 -11.81
CA ASP A 196 5.84 -9.13 -11.74
C ASP A 196 5.26 -10.28 -10.89
N MET A 197 4.51 -9.95 -9.84
CA MET A 197 3.86 -10.94 -8.96
C MET A 197 2.80 -11.78 -9.69
N THR A 198 2.17 -11.23 -10.72
CA THR A 198 1.13 -11.88 -11.52
C THR A 198 1.64 -12.46 -12.83
N ALA A 199 2.91 -12.22 -13.19
CA ALA A 199 3.50 -12.64 -14.45
C ALA A 199 3.42 -14.16 -14.66
N GLN A 200 3.71 -14.95 -13.64
CA GLN A 200 3.68 -16.42 -13.70
C GLN A 200 2.29 -17.03 -13.94
N VAL A 201 1.24 -16.26 -13.70
CA VAL A 201 -0.16 -16.71 -13.83
C VAL A 201 -0.93 -15.88 -14.87
N SER A 202 -0.21 -15.14 -15.73
CA SER A 202 -0.81 -14.21 -16.69
C SER A 202 -1.74 -14.93 -17.67
N GLU A 203 -1.31 -16.02 -18.27
CA GLU A 203 -2.12 -16.79 -19.24
C GLU A 203 -3.45 -17.28 -18.63
N LYS A 204 -3.41 -17.77 -17.38
CA LYS A 204 -4.63 -18.17 -16.66
C LYS A 204 -5.59 -16.99 -16.50
N TYR A 205 -5.07 -15.83 -16.13
CA TYR A 205 -5.91 -14.65 -15.93
C TYR A 205 -6.36 -14.00 -17.22
N ASP A 206 -5.56 -14.05 -18.30
CA ASP A 206 -5.99 -13.56 -19.63
C ASP A 206 -7.27 -14.29 -20.06
N ALA A 207 -7.29 -15.61 -20.01
CA ALA A 207 -8.46 -16.41 -20.34
C ALA A 207 -9.68 -16.14 -19.43
N LEU A 208 -9.47 -15.91 -18.14
CA LEU A 208 -10.53 -15.62 -17.18
C LEU A 208 -11.11 -14.21 -17.37
N ILE A 209 -10.28 -13.22 -17.68
CA ILE A 209 -10.68 -11.84 -17.96
C ILE A 209 -11.50 -11.79 -19.25
N GLU A 210 -11.05 -12.50 -20.30
CA GLU A 210 -11.77 -12.61 -21.56
C GLU A 210 -13.16 -13.21 -21.37
N ARG A 211 -13.29 -14.23 -20.49
CA ARG A 211 -14.56 -14.84 -20.11
C ARG A 211 -15.42 -13.97 -19.18
N GLY A 212 -14.95 -12.76 -18.83
CA GLY A 212 -15.71 -11.78 -18.05
C GLY A 212 -15.57 -11.90 -16.54
N LEU A 213 -14.51 -12.56 -16.02
CA LEU A 213 -14.21 -12.56 -14.60
C LEU A 213 -14.10 -11.11 -14.07
N VAL A 214 -13.41 -10.25 -14.82
CA VAL A 214 -13.37 -8.81 -14.57
C VAL A 214 -14.38 -8.13 -15.50
N PRO A 215 -15.43 -7.45 -14.99
CA PRO A 215 -16.44 -6.78 -15.81
C PRO A 215 -15.87 -5.78 -16.82
N MET A 216 -14.82 -5.06 -16.46
CA MET A 216 -14.14 -4.12 -17.38
C MET A 216 -13.33 -4.82 -18.49
N LYS A 217 -13.28 -6.16 -18.51
CA LYS A 217 -12.61 -6.99 -19.53
C LYS A 217 -11.17 -6.60 -19.83
N ARG A 218 -10.46 -6.13 -18.82
CA ARG A 218 -9.03 -5.83 -18.90
C ARG A 218 -8.32 -6.10 -17.58
N TRP A 219 -7.03 -6.24 -17.66
CA TRP A 219 -6.17 -6.13 -16.47
C TRP A 219 -6.29 -4.74 -15.88
N GLY A 220 -6.20 -4.67 -14.55
CA GLY A 220 -5.84 -3.42 -13.89
C GLY A 220 -4.35 -3.15 -14.08
N GLU A 221 -3.99 -1.87 -14.12
CA GLU A 221 -2.62 -1.41 -14.18
C GLU A 221 -2.22 -0.75 -12.85
N ALA A 222 -0.92 -0.69 -12.57
CA ALA A 222 -0.42 -0.03 -11.36
C ALA A 222 -0.88 1.44 -11.26
N GLY A 223 -1.06 2.10 -12.40
CA GLY A 223 -1.59 3.47 -12.51
C GLY A 223 -3.06 3.60 -12.09
N ASP A 224 -3.89 2.56 -12.30
CA ASP A 224 -5.30 2.58 -11.85
C ASP A 224 -5.34 2.72 -10.30
N VAL A 225 -4.52 1.92 -9.60
CA VAL A 225 -4.41 1.99 -8.14
C VAL A 225 -3.76 3.32 -7.70
N GLY A 226 -2.71 3.74 -8.41
CA GLY A 226 -1.98 4.99 -8.14
C GLY A 226 -2.89 6.22 -8.18
N SER A 227 -3.78 6.30 -9.17
CA SER A 227 -4.72 7.41 -9.32
C SER A 227 -5.69 7.52 -8.15
N ILE A 228 -6.22 6.39 -7.66
CA ILE A 228 -7.09 6.33 -6.48
C ILE A 228 -6.32 6.83 -5.25
N VAL A 229 -5.12 6.29 -5.01
CA VAL A 229 -4.30 6.64 -3.85
C VAL A 229 -3.94 8.14 -3.86
N ALA A 230 -3.54 8.68 -5.02
CA ALA A 230 -3.21 10.10 -5.13
C ALA A 230 -4.42 11.01 -4.86
N ALA A 231 -5.62 10.62 -5.27
CA ALA A 231 -6.84 11.36 -4.96
C ALA A 231 -7.15 11.37 -3.45
N LEU A 232 -7.03 10.21 -2.79
CA LEU A 232 -7.26 10.08 -1.34
C LEU A 232 -6.22 10.87 -0.53
N ALA A 233 -4.95 10.81 -0.92
CA ALA A 233 -3.84 11.47 -0.23
C ALA A 233 -3.96 13.01 -0.22
N LYS A 234 -4.65 13.60 -1.19
CA LYS A 234 -4.87 15.07 -1.28
C LYS A 234 -5.84 15.64 -0.22
N GLY A 235 -6.52 14.78 0.56
CA GLY A 235 -7.33 15.19 1.71
C GLY A 235 -8.76 15.59 1.42
N GLY A 236 -9.23 15.55 0.15
CA GLY A 236 -10.63 15.86 -0.19
C GLY A 236 -11.67 14.89 0.38
N PHE A 237 -11.23 13.76 0.93
CA PHE A 237 -12.09 12.65 1.40
C PHE A 237 -12.03 12.46 2.93
N GLY A 238 -11.60 13.45 3.71
CA GLY A 238 -11.39 13.28 5.16
C GLY A 238 -12.61 12.73 5.91
N PHE A 239 -13.83 13.17 5.56
CA PHE A 239 -15.06 12.69 6.19
C PHE A 239 -15.44 11.25 5.78
N ALA A 240 -14.80 10.71 4.74
CA ALA A 240 -14.97 9.31 4.31
C ALA A 240 -13.92 8.36 4.95
N THR A 241 -13.31 8.74 6.09
CA THR A 241 -12.38 7.87 6.82
C THR A 241 -13.02 6.51 7.11
N GLY A 242 -12.23 5.43 6.99
CA GLY A 242 -12.72 4.05 7.12
C GLY A 242 -13.27 3.45 5.83
N SER A 243 -13.37 4.23 4.75
CA SER A 243 -13.89 3.70 3.47
C SER A 243 -12.96 2.66 2.85
N VAL A 244 -13.61 1.68 2.23
CA VAL A 244 -13.00 0.64 1.39
C VAL A 244 -13.28 0.95 -0.07
N ILE A 245 -12.23 1.09 -0.87
CA ILE A 245 -12.32 1.43 -2.29
C ILE A 245 -11.82 0.25 -3.13
N PRO A 246 -12.70 -0.50 -3.82
CA PRO A 246 -12.28 -1.51 -4.78
C PRO A 246 -11.56 -0.86 -5.97
N ALA A 247 -10.41 -1.41 -6.35
CA ALA A 247 -9.66 -1.08 -7.56
C ALA A 247 -9.52 -2.35 -8.40
N ASP A 248 -10.66 -2.91 -8.84
CA ASP A 248 -10.77 -4.30 -9.29
C ASP A 248 -11.54 -4.47 -10.61
N GLY A 249 -11.92 -3.38 -11.27
CA GLY A 249 -12.70 -3.43 -12.52
C GLY A 249 -14.08 -4.07 -12.36
N GLY A 250 -14.62 -4.08 -11.15
CA GLY A 250 -15.91 -4.66 -10.80
C GLY A 250 -15.87 -6.16 -10.46
N LEU A 251 -14.68 -6.75 -10.30
CA LEU A 251 -14.51 -8.17 -9.96
C LEU A 251 -15.25 -8.57 -8.68
N GLY A 252 -15.24 -7.71 -7.65
CA GLY A 252 -15.85 -7.97 -6.34
C GLY A 252 -17.35 -7.72 -6.27
N ILE A 253 -18.00 -7.25 -7.34
CA ILE A 253 -19.45 -7.03 -7.36
C ILE A 253 -20.18 -8.37 -7.54
N GLY A 254 -21.05 -8.72 -6.57
CA GLY A 254 -21.93 -9.88 -6.70
C GLY A 254 -22.84 -9.76 -7.92
N ARG A 255 -22.98 -10.84 -8.69
CA ARG A 255 -23.82 -10.90 -9.92
C ARG A 255 -24.87 -12.00 -9.78
N LEU A 256 -26.03 -11.76 -10.37
CA LEU A 256 -27.08 -12.74 -10.56
C LEU A 256 -26.75 -13.70 -11.71
#